data_420a30ac715c6351f7d717c2b40a72dd
#
_entry.id   420a30ac715c6351f7d717c2b40a72dd
#
_cell.length_a   1.000
_cell.length_b   1.000
_cell.length_c   1.000
_cell.angle_alpha   90.00
_cell.angle_beta   90.00
_cell.angle_gamma   90.00
#
_symmetry.space_group_name_H-M   'P 1'
#
loop_
_entity.id
_entity.type
_entity.pdbx_description
1 polymer ?
#
loop_
_entity_poly.entity_id
_entity_poly.type
_entity_poly.pdbx_seq_one_letter_code
_entity_poly.pdbx_strand_id
1 'polypeptide(L)'
;CGKSQLLTIVGYLVSRPLQAANSTASFLFRAITTWRPTILIDEADTFIREDIELKGLINAGHTRANAFVGRTVSVGDGHEPRLFDVWSAKAFAGIALEKHFPDATMSRGIVIGLRRKLPHEKVDRLRHAGTAAFSVLASKLARFADDYADQVRAARPHMPDELSDRAQDNWEPLVAI
;
A
#
# COMPACT_ATOMS: atom_id res chain seq x y z
N CYS A 1 -2.16 -19.86 0.75
CA CYS A 1 -1.00 -19.41 1.54
C CYS A 1 -1.35 -18.26 2.52
N GLY A 2 -2.59 -17.81 2.62
CA GLY A 2 -3.01 -16.79 3.59
C GLY A 2 -2.79 -15.32 3.17
N LYS A 3 -2.47 -15.05 1.92
CA LYS A 3 -2.27 -13.68 1.39
C LYS A 3 -3.44 -12.75 1.68
N SER A 4 -4.65 -13.15 1.28
CA SER A 4 -5.88 -12.37 1.51
C SER A 4 -6.18 -12.16 2.99
N GLN A 5 -5.86 -13.16 3.85
CA GLN A 5 -6.02 -13.02 5.28
C GLN A 5 -5.01 -12.02 5.88
N LEU A 6 -3.75 -12.05 5.42
CA LEU A 6 -2.76 -11.05 5.83
C LEU A 6 -3.21 -9.65 5.41
N LEU A 7 -3.70 -9.49 4.18
CA LEU A 7 -4.21 -8.20 3.70
C LEU A 7 -5.42 -7.73 4.53
N THR A 8 -6.31 -8.64 4.93
CA THR A 8 -7.43 -8.35 5.83
C THR A 8 -6.95 -7.87 7.19
N ILE A 9 -5.93 -8.52 7.77
CA ILE A 9 -5.34 -8.09 9.06
C ILE A 9 -4.72 -6.70 8.92
N VAL A 10 -3.98 -6.45 7.84
CA VAL A 10 -3.45 -5.11 7.55
C VAL A 10 -4.58 -4.09 7.51
N GLY A 11 -5.71 -4.42 6.87
CA GLY A 11 -6.89 -3.56 6.82
C GLY A 11 -7.50 -3.23 8.18
N TYR A 12 -7.42 -4.15 9.16
CA TYR A 12 -7.85 -3.85 10.53
C TYR A 12 -6.92 -2.93 11.31
N LEU A 13 -5.65 -2.84 10.91
CA LEU A 13 -4.61 -2.14 11.67
C LEU A 13 -4.22 -0.79 11.09
N VAL A 14 -4.46 -0.55 9.79
CA VAL A 14 -4.08 0.70 9.13
C VAL A 14 -5.16 1.77 9.24
N SER A 15 -4.73 3.03 9.12
CA SER A 15 -5.65 4.15 9.04
C SER A 15 -6.34 4.18 7.67
N ARG A 16 -7.66 4.40 7.67
CA ARG A 16 -8.48 4.60 6.46
C ARG A 16 -8.27 3.52 5.39
N PRO A 17 -8.47 2.22 5.71
CA PRO A 17 -8.31 1.16 4.73
C PRO A 17 -9.33 1.28 3.59
N LEU A 18 -8.87 1.19 2.34
CA LEU A 18 -9.70 1.13 1.16
C LEU A 18 -9.43 -0.19 0.43
N GLN A 19 -10.38 -1.11 0.50
CA GLN A 19 -10.38 -2.33 -0.32
C GLN A 19 -10.72 -1.94 -1.75
N ALA A 20 -9.77 -2.07 -2.67
CA ALA A 20 -9.87 -1.57 -4.03
C ALA A 20 -9.91 -2.71 -5.06
N ALA A 21 -10.76 -3.71 -4.83
CA ALA A 21 -11.00 -4.76 -5.82
C ALA A 21 -11.76 -4.20 -7.02
N ASN A 22 -11.27 -4.49 -8.24
CA ASN A 22 -11.91 -4.11 -9.51
C ASN A 22 -12.25 -2.61 -9.64
N SER A 23 -11.41 -1.73 -9.10
CA SER A 23 -11.58 -0.28 -9.14
C SER A 23 -10.86 0.32 -10.35
N THR A 24 -11.46 1.30 -11.02
CA THR A 24 -10.79 2.00 -12.11
C THR A 24 -9.69 2.94 -11.60
N ALA A 25 -8.66 3.21 -12.42
CA ALA A 25 -7.64 4.21 -12.09
C ALA A 25 -8.27 5.59 -11.80
N SER A 26 -9.33 5.93 -12.53
CA SER A 26 -10.11 7.16 -12.35
C SER A 26 -10.76 7.28 -10.96
N PHE A 27 -11.31 6.20 -10.43
CA PHE A 27 -11.81 6.16 -9.06
C PHE A 27 -10.66 6.32 -8.06
N LEU A 28 -9.58 5.57 -8.26
CA LEU A 28 -8.47 5.51 -7.29
C LEU A 28 -7.77 6.86 -7.11
N PHE A 29 -7.43 7.59 -8.19
CA PHE A 29 -6.74 8.86 -7.99
C PHE A 29 -7.62 9.90 -7.29
N ARG A 30 -8.94 9.90 -7.51
CA ARG A 30 -9.88 10.76 -6.78
C ARG A 30 -10.01 10.35 -5.33
N ALA A 31 -10.15 9.05 -5.06
CA ALA A 31 -10.24 8.51 -3.71
C ALA A 31 -8.97 8.82 -2.90
N ILE A 32 -7.78 8.66 -3.51
CA ILE A 32 -6.50 8.99 -2.86
C ILE A 32 -6.45 10.48 -2.52
N THR A 33 -6.76 11.35 -3.48
CA THR A 33 -6.72 12.80 -3.28
C THR A 33 -7.67 13.24 -2.17
N THR A 34 -8.88 12.66 -2.12
CA THR A 34 -9.94 13.10 -1.20
C THR A 34 -9.84 12.47 0.18
N TRP A 35 -9.56 11.15 0.25
CA TRP A 35 -9.67 10.39 1.49
C TRP A 35 -8.32 10.03 2.12
N ARG A 36 -7.23 10.14 1.36
CA ARG A 36 -5.88 9.74 1.82
C ARG A 36 -5.88 8.32 2.42
N PRO A 37 -6.41 7.31 1.72
CA PRO A 37 -6.56 5.98 2.27
C PRO A 37 -5.25 5.20 2.25
N THR A 38 -5.20 4.10 3.02
CA THR A 38 -4.31 2.98 2.74
C THR A 38 -5.01 2.05 1.76
N ILE A 39 -4.46 1.89 0.56
CA ILE A 39 -5.04 1.07 -0.50
C ILE A 39 -4.65 -0.39 -0.32
N LEU A 40 -5.64 -1.27 -0.36
CA LEU A 40 -5.47 -2.70 -0.20
C LEU A 40 -6.06 -3.40 -1.43
N ILE A 41 -5.22 -4.07 -2.23
CA ILE A 41 -5.64 -4.77 -3.45
C ILE A 41 -5.32 -6.25 -3.31
N ASP A 42 -6.34 -7.09 -3.26
CA ASP A 42 -6.20 -8.54 -3.42
C ASP A 42 -6.28 -8.92 -4.90
N GLU A 43 -5.72 -10.07 -5.25
CA GLU A 43 -5.64 -10.57 -6.63
C GLU A 43 -5.01 -9.55 -7.60
N ALA A 44 -3.98 -8.84 -7.13
CA ALA A 44 -3.33 -7.77 -7.89
C ALA A 44 -2.70 -8.26 -9.21
N ASP A 45 -2.33 -9.53 -9.28
CA ASP A 45 -1.86 -10.21 -10.49
C ASP A 45 -2.92 -10.22 -11.61
N THR A 46 -4.19 -10.26 -11.27
CA THR A 46 -5.29 -10.18 -12.25
C THR A 46 -5.71 -8.73 -12.49
N PHE A 47 -5.88 -7.98 -11.41
CA PHE A 47 -6.45 -6.64 -11.45
C PHE A 47 -5.55 -5.61 -12.15
N ILE A 48 -4.21 -5.69 -11.96
CA ILE A 48 -3.26 -4.68 -12.46
C ILE A 48 -2.63 -5.11 -13.80
N ARG A 49 -2.76 -6.37 -14.18
CA ARG A 49 -2.02 -6.97 -15.30
C ARG A 49 -2.09 -6.18 -16.60
N GLU A 50 -3.25 -5.68 -16.97
CA GLU A 50 -3.50 -5.05 -18.29
C GLU A 50 -3.72 -3.53 -18.20
N ASP A 51 -3.85 -2.97 -17.00
CA ASP A 51 -4.14 -1.56 -16.79
C ASP A 51 -2.86 -0.72 -16.67
N ILE A 52 -2.46 -0.10 -17.82
CA ILE A 52 -1.29 0.78 -17.88
C ILE A 52 -1.49 2.04 -17.03
N GLU A 53 -2.71 2.58 -16.99
CA GLU A 53 -3.02 3.78 -16.23
C GLU A 53 -2.90 3.54 -14.73
N LEU A 54 -3.37 2.38 -14.28
CA LEU A 54 -3.25 1.95 -12.89
C LEU A 54 -1.78 1.73 -12.47
N LYS A 55 -0.97 1.10 -13.34
CA LYS A 55 0.48 0.97 -13.11
C LYS A 55 1.15 2.33 -12.98
N GLY A 56 0.80 3.26 -13.86
CA GLY A 56 1.29 4.64 -13.81
C GLY A 56 0.93 5.34 -12.50
N LEU A 57 -0.31 5.18 -12.04
CA LEU A 57 -0.81 5.71 -10.78
C LEU A 57 -0.05 5.14 -9.56
N ILE A 58 0.17 3.83 -9.54
CA ILE A 58 0.90 3.15 -8.45
C ILE A 58 2.33 3.68 -8.38
N ASN A 59 3.00 3.78 -9.52
CA ASN A 59 4.39 4.25 -9.59
C ASN A 59 4.54 5.74 -9.23
N ALA A 60 3.62 6.59 -9.69
CA ALA A 60 3.61 8.02 -9.36
C ALA A 60 3.43 8.25 -7.87
N GLY A 61 2.61 7.44 -7.21
CA GLY A 61 2.32 7.58 -5.77
C GLY A 61 3.37 7.03 -4.81
N HIS A 62 4.59 6.71 -5.26
CA HIS A 62 5.66 6.16 -4.41
C HIS A 62 6.39 7.25 -3.62
N THR A 63 6.82 8.31 -4.28
CA THR A 63 7.59 9.40 -3.66
C THR A 63 6.70 10.62 -3.50
N ARG A 64 6.50 11.08 -2.27
CA ARG A 64 5.56 12.16 -1.94
C ARG A 64 5.78 13.45 -2.74
N ALA A 65 7.02 13.85 -2.97
CA ALA A 65 7.36 15.05 -3.69
C ALA A 65 6.87 15.07 -5.15
N ASN A 66 6.73 13.90 -5.78
CA ASN A 66 6.39 13.75 -7.21
C ASN A 66 5.08 12.99 -7.42
N ALA A 67 4.30 12.78 -6.36
CA ALA A 67 3.10 11.94 -6.40
C ALA A 67 1.89 12.69 -6.98
N PHE A 68 2.00 13.21 -8.19
CA PHE A 68 0.92 13.91 -8.86
C PHE A 68 0.61 13.28 -10.21
N VAL A 69 -0.69 13.19 -10.53
CA VAL A 69 -1.16 12.83 -11.86
C VAL A 69 -2.03 13.95 -12.44
N GLY A 70 -1.74 14.36 -13.68
CA GLY A 70 -2.55 15.34 -14.41
C GLY A 70 -3.74 14.67 -15.08
N ARG A 71 -4.90 15.28 -14.97
CA ARG A 71 -6.12 14.86 -15.68
C ARG A 71 -6.90 16.08 -16.13
N THR A 72 -7.58 15.94 -17.27
CA THR A 72 -8.58 16.91 -17.69
C THR A 72 -9.91 16.59 -17.01
N VAL A 73 -10.51 17.57 -16.38
CA VAL A 73 -11.82 17.44 -15.72
C VAL A 73 -12.83 18.38 -16.37
N SER A 74 -14.08 17.95 -16.48
CA SER A 74 -15.15 18.79 -16.96
C SER A 74 -15.58 19.78 -15.88
N VAL A 75 -15.68 21.05 -16.22
CA VAL A 75 -16.12 22.13 -15.35
C VAL A 75 -17.14 22.97 -16.13
N GLY A 76 -18.43 22.86 -15.78
CA GLY A 76 -19.50 23.42 -16.61
C GLY A 76 -19.46 22.84 -18.04
N ASP A 77 -19.48 23.71 -19.03
CA ASP A 77 -19.41 23.34 -20.46
C ASP A 77 -17.97 23.24 -20.98
N GLY A 78 -16.97 23.46 -20.14
CA GLY A 78 -15.54 23.45 -20.51
C GLY A 78 -14.75 22.29 -19.90
N HIS A 79 -13.45 22.28 -20.20
CA HIS A 79 -12.50 21.30 -19.70
C HIS A 79 -11.27 22.01 -19.13
N GLU A 80 -10.86 21.61 -17.92
CA GLU A 80 -9.71 22.19 -17.24
C GLU A 80 -8.67 21.11 -16.86
N PRO A 81 -7.35 21.41 -16.99
CA PRO A 81 -6.32 20.55 -16.46
C PRO A 81 -6.31 20.60 -14.93
N ARG A 82 -6.23 19.45 -14.27
CA ARG A 82 -6.16 19.34 -12.81
C ARG A 82 -5.10 18.35 -12.37
N LEU A 83 -4.33 18.71 -11.34
CA LEU A 83 -3.39 17.82 -10.68
C LEU A 83 -4.08 17.14 -9.48
N PHE A 84 -3.88 15.83 -9.40
CA PHE A 84 -4.35 15.01 -8.30
C PHE A 84 -3.15 14.46 -7.53
N ASP A 85 -3.10 14.70 -6.22
CA ASP A 85 -2.11 14.10 -5.34
C ASP A 85 -2.46 12.63 -5.09
N VAL A 86 -1.59 11.74 -5.51
CA VAL A 86 -1.79 10.29 -5.49
C VAL A 86 -0.85 9.58 -4.51
N TRP A 87 -0.22 10.33 -3.60
CA TRP A 87 0.58 9.75 -2.56
C TRP A 87 -0.28 9.04 -1.53
N SER A 88 -0.07 7.73 -1.36
CA SER A 88 -0.76 6.92 -0.36
C SER A 88 0.02 5.63 -0.07
N ALA A 89 -0.16 5.09 1.12
CA ALA A 89 0.30 3.74 1.43
C ALA A 89 -0.51 2.71 0.63
N LYS A 90 0.16 1.65 0.16
CA LYS A 90 -0.46 0.60 -0.67
C LYS A 90 0.05 -0.76 -0.25
N ALA A 91 -0.85 -1.74 -0.19
CA ALA A 91 -0.50 -3.14 -0.01
C ALA A 91 -1.20 -4.00 -1.08
N PHE A 92 -0.43 -4.88 -1.70
CA PHE A 92 -0.89 -5.75 -2.76
C PHE A 92 -0.73 -7.22 -2.35
N ALA A 93 -1.73 -8.03 -2.62
CA ALA A 93 -1.65 -9.46 -2.50
C ALA A 93 -1.93 -10.10 -3.87
N GLY A 94 -1.11 -11.06 -4.27
CA GLY A 94 -1.24 -11.72 -5.57
C GLY A 94 -0.37 -12.97 -5.67
N ILE A 95 -0.38 -13.61 -6.82
CA ILE A 95 0.43 -14.78 -7.14
C ILE A 95 1.51 -14.34 -8.11
N ALA A 96 2.79 -14.62 -7.77
CA ALA A 96 3.92 -14.33 -8.65
C ALA A 96 3.89 -12.90 -9.20
N LEU A 97 3.72 -11.91 -8.31
CA LEU A 97 3.58 -10.49 -8.69
C LEU A 97 4.75 -9.99 -9.54
N GLU A 98 5.93 -10.56 -9.36
CA GLU A 98 7.14 -10.29 -10.16
C GLU A 98 6.96 -10.60 -11.66
N LYS A 99 6.00 -11.44 -12.03
CA LYS A 99 5.67 -11.75 -13.44
C LYS A 99 4.66 -10.79 -14.05
N HIS A 100 3.97 -10.02 -13.22
CA HIS A 100 2.84 -9.16 -13.61
C HIS A 100 3.15 -7.68 -13.44
N PHE A 101 4.01 -7.35 -12.49
CA PHE A 101 4.47 -5.98 -12.28
C PHE A 101 5.81 -5.73 -13.00
N PRO A 102 6.00 -4.55 -13.59
CA PRO A 102 7.31 -4.11 -14.06
C PRO A 102 8.33 -4.06 -12.92
N ASP A 103 9.61 -4.31 -13.22
CA ASP A 103 10.72 -4.21 -12.25
C ASP A 103 10.71 -2.85 -11.54
N ALA A 104 10.37 -1.78 -12.27
CA ALA A 104 10.24 -0.45 -11.72
C ALA A 104 9.19 -0.35 -10.60
N THR A 105 8.11 -1.12 -10.67
CA THR A 105 7.08 -1.18 -9.62
C THR A 105 7.53 -2.07 -8.48
N MET A 106 8.08 -3.24 -8.80
CA MET A 106 8.58 -4.19 -7.79
C MET A 106 9.66 -3.58 -6.91
N SER A 107 10.59 -2.84 -7.52
CA SER A 107 11.69 -2.18 -6.79
C SER A 107 11.24 -1.04 -5.87
N ARG A 108 9.99 -0.57 -5.98
CA ARG A 108 9.40 0.47 -5.11
C ARG A 108 8.62 -0.10 -3.93
N GLY A 109 8.64 -1.39 -3.75
CA GLY A 109 7.91 -2.06 -2.67
C GLY A 109 8.77 -3.02 -1.88
N ILE A 110 8.25 -3.44 -0.74
CA ILE A 110 8.82 -4.51 0.07
C ILE A 110 8.04 -5.78 -0.23
N VAL A 111 8.73 -6.80 -0.74
CA VAL A 111 8.12 -8.08 -1.12
C VAL A 111 8.18 -9.05 0.05
N ILE A 112 7.01 -9.54 0.48
CA ILE A 112 6.88 -10.55 1.52
C ILE A 112 6.44 -11.87 0.89
N GLY A 113 7.36 -12.83 0.81
CA GLY A 113 7.09 -14.16 0.30
C GLY A 113 6.33 -15.01 1.31
N LEU A 114 5.14 -15.51 0.93
CA LEU A 114 4.34 -16.39 1.75
C LEU A 114 4.35 -17.83 1.18
N ARG A 115 4.65 -18.81 2.01
CA ARG A 115 4.53 -20.22 1.66
C ARG A 115 3.19 -20.81 2.11
N ARG A 116 2.83 -21.95 1.57
CA ARG A 116 1.71 -22.73 2.11
C ARG A 116 2.12 -23.33 3.46
N LYS A 117 1.17 -23.41 4.39
CA LYS A 117 1.40 -24.10 5.66
C LYS A 117 1.68 -25.59 5.42
N LEU A 118 2.57 -26.16 6.19
CA LEU A 118 2.86 -27.59 6.14
C LEU A 118 1.73 -28.38 6.85
N PRO A 119 1.58 -29.69 6.54
CA PRO A 119 0.51 -30.51 7.12
C PRO A 119 0.47 -30.53 8.65
N HIS A 120 1.65 -30.45 9.28
CA HIS A 120 1.78 -30.48 10.74
C HIS A 120 1.63 -29.10 11.41
N GLU A 121 1.62 -28.02 10.63
CA GLU A 121 1.42 -26.67 11.16
C GLU A 121 -0.06 -26.40 11.46
N LYS A 122 -0.35 -25.85 12.63
CA LYS A 122 -1.68 -25.39 13.02
C LYS A 122 -1.74 -23.89 12.90
N VAL A 123 -2.86 -23.36 12.40
CA VAL A 123 -3.13 -21.94 12.30
C VAL A 123 -4.58 -21.71 12.66
N ASP A 124 -4.82 -20.73 13.50
CA ASP A 124 -6.18 -20.31 13.82
C ASP A 124 -6.83 -19.62 12.64
N ARG A 125 -8.13 -19.79 12.54
CA ARG A 125 -8.91 -19.18 11.44
C ARG A 125 -9.30 -17.76 11.80
N LEU A 126 -8.88 -16.79 11.00
CA LEU A 126 -9.16 -15.37 11.22
C LEU A 126 -10.68 -15.09 11.41
N ARG A 127 -11.55 -15.83 10.72
CA ARG A 127 -13.01 -15.71 10.86
C ARG A 127 -13.55 -15.99 12.26
N HIS A 128 -12.74 -16.63 13.12
CA HIS A 128 -13.09 -16.93 14.50
C HIS A 128 -12.36 -15.98 15.49
N ALA A 129 -11.48 -15.13 14.98
CA ALA A 129 -10.82 -14.13 15.81
C ALA A 129 -11.79 -13.00 16.15
N GLY A 130 -11.87 -12.65 17.42
CA GLY A 130 -12.65 -11.49 17.84
C GLY A 130 -12.05 -10.20 17.30
N THR A 131 -12.87 -9.33 16.74
CA THR A 131 -12.42 -8.04 16.16
C THR A 131 -11.91 -7.07 17.23
N ALA A 132 -12.28 -7.25 18.49
CA ALA A 132 -11.89 -6.39 19.62
C ALA A 132 -10.38 -6.28 19.79
N ALA A 133 -9.64 -7.39 19.61
CA ALA A 133 -8.18 -7.39 19.73
C ALA A 133 -7.53 -6.49 18.65
N PHE A 134 -8.03 -6.53 17.43
CA PHE A 134 -7.55 -5.68 16.32
C PHE A 134 -7.87 -4.20 16.57
N SER A 135 -9.05 -3.88 17.12
CA SER A 135 -9.41 -2.50 17.46
C SER A 135 -8.47 -1.92 18.54
N VAL A 136 -8.13 -2.72 19.57
CA VAL A 136 -7.17 -2.31 20.58
C VAL A 136 -5.78 -2.08 19.98
N LEU A 137 -5.32 -2.97 19.10
CA LEU A 137 -4.03 -2.82 18.44
C LEU A 137 -4.02 -1.60 17.50
N ALA A 138 -5.08 -1.38 16.71
CA ALA A 138 -5.21 -0.21 15.86
C ALA A 138 -5.14 1.10 16.66
N SER A 139 -5.82 1.15 17.81
CA SER A 139 -5.75 2.31 18.71
C SER A 139 -4.35 2.55 19.27
N LYS A 140 -3.62 1.49 19.61
CA LYS A 140 -2.22 1.60 20.06
C LYS A 140 -1.30 2.07 18.94
N LEU A 141 -1.49 1.57 17.71
CA LEU A 141 -0.72 2.02 16.54
C LEU A 141 -1.01 3.48 16.21
N ALA A 142 -2.27 3.91 16.27
CA ALA A 142 -2.63 5.31 16.08
C ALA A 142 -1.97 6.20 17.13
N ARG A 143 -2.03 5.81 18.40
CA ARG A 143 -1.37 6.54 19.50
C ARG A 143 0.15 6.61 19.31
N PHE A 144 0.77 5.48 18.93
CA PHE A 144 2.20 5.46 18.63
C PHE A 144 2.55 6.44 17.50
N ALA A 145 1.75 6.44 16.42
CA ALA A 145 1.97 7.36 15.32
C ALA A 145 1.86 8.83 15.74
N ASP A 146 0.87 9.17 16.60
CA ASP A 146 0.70 10.53 17.11
C ASP A 146 1.87 10.94 18.03
N ASP A 147 2.35 10.05 18.88
CA ASP A 147 3.41 10.35 19.85
C ASP A 147 4.81 10.43 19.21
N TYR A 148 5.08 9.62 18.18
CA TYR A 148 6.43 9.40 17.65
C TYR A 148 6.62 9.84 16.19
N ALA A 149 5.60 10.37 15.49
CA ALA A 149 5.68 10.73 14.07
C ALA A 149 6.88 11.65 13.75
N ASP A 150 7.15 12.66 14.58
CA ASP A 150 8.24 13.60 14.35
C ASP A 150 9.60 12.96 14.61
N GLN A 151 9.68 12.10 15.61
CA GLN A 151 10.90 11.36 15.94
C GLN A 151 11.25 10.36 14.83
N VAL A 152 10.29 9.59 14.35
CA VAL A 152 10.47 8.66 13.21
C VAL A 152 10.86 9.45 11.95
N ARG A 153 10.24 10.59 11.69
CA ARG A 153 10.58 11.44 10.54
C ARG A 153 11.99 12.00 10.60
N ALA A 154 12.49 12.30 11.78
CA ALA A 154 13.84 12.83 11.99
C ALA A 154 14.91 11.72 12.07
N ALA A 155 14.52 10.48 12.29
CA ALA A 155 15.44 9.37 12.40
C ALA A 155 16.25 9.16 11.10
N ARG A 156 17.50 8.75 11.25
CA ARG A 156 18.39 8.36 10.15
C ARG A 156 19.11 7.08 10.56
N PRO A 157 18.38 5.94 10.52
CA PRO A 157 18.96 4.66 10.91
C PRO A 157 20.07 4.27 9.95
N HIS A 158 21.06 3.54 10.46
CA HIS A 158 22.08 2.95 9.60
C HIS A 158 21.44 1.83 8.76
N MET A 159 21.60 1.94 7.45
CA MET A 159 21.12 0.93 6.50
C MET A 159 22.27 0.03 6.03
N PRO A 160 22.04 -1.26 5.78
CA PRO A 160 23.05 -2.16 5.25
C PRO A 160 23.56 -1.71 3.87
N ASP A 161 24.88 -1.68 3.68
CA ASP A 161 25.53 -1.26 2.42
C ASP A 161 25.23 -2.23 1.25
N GLU A 162 24.83 -3.46 1.54
CA GLU A 162 24.45 -4.47 0.54
C GLU A 162 23.13 -4.18 -0.15
N LEU A 163 22.31 -3.30 0.42
CA LEU A 163 21.05 -2.88 -0.19
C LEU A 163 21.28 -1.78 -1.21
N SER A 164 20.62 -1.87 -2.35
CA SER A 164 20.58 -0.75 -3.30
C SER A 164 19.94 0.48 -2.67
N ASP A 165 20.28 1.68 -3.13
CA ASP A 165 19.75 2.96 -2.63
C ASP A 165 18.22 2.94 -2.51
N ARG A 166 17.53 2.42 -3.54
CA ARG A 166 16.07 2.32 -3.53
C ARG A 166 15.54 1.33 -2.49
N ALA A 167 16.25 0.23 -2.25
CA ALA A 167 15.87 -0.71 -1.20
C ALA A 167 16.07 -0.07 0.19
N GLN A 168 17.14 0.69 0.38
CA GLN A 168 17.38 1.47 1.59
C GLN A 168 16.24 2.46 1.81
N ASP A 169 15.86 3.25 0.80
CA ASP A 169 14.74 4.19 0.85
C ASP A 169 13.39 3.52 1.26
N ASN A 170 13.16 2.29 0.77
CA ASN A 170 11.95 1.55 1.11
C ASN A 170 11.94 1.05 2.57
N TRP A 171 13.11 0.64 3.08
CA TRP A 171 13.24 0.06 4.41
C TRP A 171 13.49 1.10 5.51
N GLU A 172 14.08 2.25 5.18
CA GLU A 172 14.43 3.29 6.16
C GLU A 172 13.27 3.64 7.11
N PRO A 173 12.02 3.89 6.61
CA PRO A 173 10.90 4.22 7.50
C PRO A 173 10.53 3.08 8.47
N LEU A 174 10.73 1.82 8.08
CA LEU A 174 10.44 0.68 8.93
C LEU A 174 11.53 0.42 9.96
N VAL A 175 12.78 0.71 9.62
CA VAL A 175 13.92 0.58 10.54
C VAL A 175 13.94 1.75 11.53
N ALA A 176 13.35 2.89 11.18
CA ALA A 176 13.21 4.07 12.03
C ALA A 176 12.16 3.92 13.15
N ILE A 177 11.27 2.91 13.05
CA ILE A 177 10.25 2.57 14.06
C ILE A 177 10.84 1.69 15.16
#